data_fef308ee22d0b19cfc4b7217437eb9f8
#
_entry.id   fef308ee22d0b19cfc4b7217437eb9f8
#
_cell.length_a   1.000
_cell.length_b   1.000
_cell.length_c   1.000
_cell.angle_alpha   90.00
_cell.angle_beta   90.00
_cell.angle_gamma   90.00
#
_symmetry.space_group_name_H-M   'P 1'
#
loop_
_entity.id
_entity.type
_entity.pdbx_description
1 polymer ?
#
loop_
_entity_poly.entity_id
_entity_poly.type
_entity_poly.pdbx_seq_one_letter_code
_entity_poly.pdbx_strand_id
1 'polypeptide(L)'
;MGEEGKMQLLDVRTRSEFTAGHIPGTKWIDWFSPNFDKEVAKLDKNRIYLVYCAGGVRSARACKKMSNMGFNFTVDLAPGFNGWKAGGKAIKK
;
A
#
# COMPACT_ATOMS: atom_id res chain seq x y z
N MET A 1 0.69 -15.87 14.18
CA MET A 1 0.21 -14.89 14.72
C MET A 1 1.14 -13.88 15.08
N GLY A 2 1.37 -13.36 15.93
CA GLY A 2 2.30 -12.36 16.33
C GLY A 2 2.18 -11.09 15.50
N GLU A 3 3.29 -10.42 15.39
CA GLU A 3 3.35 -9.11 14.74
C GLU A 3 3.00 -9.16 13.27
N GLU A 4 3.30 -10.26 12.63
CA GLU A 4 3.04 -10.38 11.18
C GLU A 4 1.58 -10.22 10.84
N GLY A 5 0.70 -10.69 11.68
CA GLY A 5 -0.72 -10.61 11.42
C GLY A 5 -1.26 -9.19 11.52
N LYS A 6 -0.48 -8.26 12.08
CA LYS A 6 -0.90 -6.88 12.29
C LYS A 6 -0.40 -5.93 11.23
N MET A 7 0.50 -6.39 10.38
CA MET A 7 1.09 -5.53 9.34
C MET A 7 0.67 -6.00 7.97
N GLN A 8 0.32 -5.06 7.13
CA GLN A 8 -0.10 -5.36 5.78
C GLN A 8 0.51 -4.35 4.82
N LEU A 9 1.17 -4.85 3.78
CA LEU A 9 1.63 -4.01 2.70
C LEU A 9 0.44 -3.69 1.79
N LEU A 10 0.34 -2.44 1.37
CA LEU A 10 -0.73 -1.97 0.51
C LEU A 10 -0.15 -1.19 -0.66
N ASP A 11 -0.36 -1.71 -1.86
CA ASP A 11 0.07 -1.07 -3.10
C ASP A 11 -1.08 -0.25 -3.64
N VAL A 12 -0.86 1.05 -3.85
CA VAL A 12 -1.91 1.94 -4.37
C VAL A 12 -1.63 2.39 -5.80
N ARG A 13 -0.78 1.65 -6.51
CA ARG A 13 -0.46 1.93 -7.90
C ARG A 13 -1.57 1.42 -8.82
N THR A 14 -1.43 1.67 -10.10
CA THR A 14 -2.39 1.18 -11.09
C THR A 14 -2.24 -0.33 -11.26
N ARG A 15 -3.25 -0.93 -11.91
CA ARG A 15 -3.23 -2.35 -12.17
C ARG A 15 -2.03 -2.77 -13.00
N SER A 16 -1.71 -2.02 -14.06
CA SER A 16 -0.59 -2.37 -14.91
C SER A 16 0.73 -2.31 -14.15
N GLU A 17 0.89 -1.35 -13.26
CA GLU A 17 2.09 -1.28 -12.42
C GLU A 17 2.16 -2.49 -11.48
N PHE A 18 1.06 -2.82 -10.84
CA PHE A 18 1.00 -3.94 -9.91
C PHE A 18 1.33 -5.27 -10.60
N THR A 19 0.73 -5.51 -11.76
CA THR A 19 0.93 -6.78 -12.47
C THR A 19 2.33 -6.90 -13.06
N ALA A 20 2.99 -5.77 -13.33
CA ALA A 20 4.37 -5.79 -13.83
C ALA A 20 5.37 -6.16 -12.72
N GLY A 21 4.98 -6.04 -11.47
CA GLY A 21 5.82 -6.43 -10.35
C GLY A 21 5.40 -5.69 -9.09
N HIS A 22 5.40 -6.39 -7.96
CA HIS A 22 5.03 -5.79 -6.67
C HIS A 22 5.78 -6.49 -5.54
N ILE A 23 5.73 -5.91 -4.36
CA ILE A 23 6.37 -6.52 -3.19
C ILE A 23 5.56 -7.75 -2.78
N PRO A 24 6.20 -8.89 -2.52
CA PRO A 24 5.48 -10.10 -2.11
C PRO A 24 4.63 -9.85 -0.86
N GLY A 25 3.44 -10.42 -0.83
CA GLY A 25 2.54 -10.29 0.32
C GLY A 25 1.72 -9.02 0.33
N THR A 26 1.69 -8.29 -0.76
CA THR A 26 1.00 -7.02 -0.87
C THR A 26 -0.47 -7.19 -1.23
N LYS A 27 -1.31 -6.38 -0.61
CA LYS A 27 -2.69 -6.20 -1.02
C LYS A 27 -2.72 -5.00 -1.97
N TRP A 28 -3.57 -5.04 -2.99
CA TRP A 28 -3.61 -3.98 -4.00
C TRP A 28 -4.96 -3.29 -4.04
N ILE A 29 -4.94 -1.95 -4.00
CA ILE A 29 -6.12 -1.11 -4.22
C ILE A 29 -5.65 0.10 -5.00
N ASP A 30 -6.14 0.26 -6.22
CA ASP A 30 -5.72 1.35 -7.12
C ASP A 30 -6.21 2.70 -6.59
N TRP A 31 -5.27 3.62 -6.34
CA TRP A 31 -5.60 4.97 -5.87
C TRP A 31 -6.55 5.71 -6.81
N PHE A 32 -6.45 5.46 -8.10
CA PHE A 32 -7.27 6.14 -9.10
C PHE A 32 -8.63 5.46 -9.30
N SER A 33 -8.88 4.34 -8.67
CA SER A 33 -10.17 3.66 -8.82
C SER A 33 -11.28 4.51 -8.19
N PRO A 34 -12.44 4.63 -8.86
CA PRO A 34 -13.59 5.30 -8.25
C PRO A 34 -14.09 4.57 -7.00
N ASN A 35 -13.68 3.33 -6.81
CA ASN A 35 -14.07 2.53 -5.66
C ASN A 35 -13.00 2.49 -4.57
N PHE A 36 -11.96 3.32 -4.68
CA PHE A 36 -10.86 3.30 -3.71
C PHE A 36 -11.38 3.41 -2.28
N ASP A 37 -12.24 4.39 -2.01
CA ASP A 37 -12.75 4.61 -0.66
C ASP A 37 -13.55 3.41 -0.15
N LYS A 38 -14.35 2.80 -1.01
CA LYS A 38 -15.14 1.62 -0.64
C LYS A 38 -14.24 0.44 -0.32
N GLU A 39 -13.21 0.22 -1.14
CA GLU A 39 -12.30 -0.89 -0.94
C GLU A 39 -11.50 -0.72 0.34
N VAL A 40 -11.01 0.49 0.59
CA VAL A 40 -10.25 0.79 1.79
C VAL A 40 -11.13 0.63 3.03
N ALA A 41 -12.40 1.04 2.94
CA ALA A 41 -13.31 0.97 4.09
C ALA A 41 -13.53 -0.46 4.56
N LYS A 42 -13.27 -1.45 3.72
CA LYS A 42 -13.42 -2.87 4.08
C LYS A 42 -12.22 -3.41 4.86
N LEU A 43 -11.13 -2.66 4.91
CA LEU A 43 -9.93 -3.12 5.60
C LEU A 43 -10.06 -2.97 7.11
N ASP A 44 -9.34 -3.80 7.84
CA ASP A 44 -9.31 -3.74 9.29
C ASP A 44 -8.51 -2.52 9.74
N LYS A 45 -9.18 -1.56 10.36
CA LYS A 45 -8.55 -0.28 10.75
C LYS A 45 -7.55 -0.42 11.89
N ASN A 46 -7.52 -1.57 12.54
CA ASN A 46 -6.60 -1.80 13.65
C ASN A 46 -5.27 -2.39 13.22
N ARG A 47 -5.13 -2.73 11.95
CA ARG A 47 -3.87 -3.24 11.43
C ARG A 47 -2.94 -2.07 11.08
N ILE A 48 -1.66 -2.37 11.00
CA ILE A 48 -0.65 -1.41 10.53
C ILE A 48 -0.54 -1.59 9.03
N TYR A 49 -0.70 -0.51 8.27
CA TYR A 49 -0.58 -0.54 6.82
C TYR A 49 0.67 0.18 6.36
N LEU A 50 1.51 -0.56 5.64
CA LEU A 50 2.68 0.00 4.98
C LEU A 50 2.25 0.26 3.55
N VAL A 51 1.99 1.52 3.22
CA VAL A 51 1.39 1.92 1.96
C VAL A 51 2.47 2.40 1.01
N TYR A 52 2.46 1.91 -0.23
CA TYR A 52 3.46 2.36 -1.20
C TYR A 52 2.86 2.58 -2.57
N CYS A 53 3.54 3.41 -3.34
CA CYS A 53 3.28 3.57 -4.76
C CYS A 53 4.63 3.50 -5.46
N ALA A 54 4.78 4.11 -6.62
CA ALA A 54 6.07 4.07 -7.33
C ALA A 54 7.11 4.94 -6.64
N GLY A 55 6.80 6.22 -6.42
CA GLY A 55 7.75 7.18 -5.87
C GLY A 55 7.37 7.83 -4.55
N GLY A 56 6.16 7.63 -4.07
CA GLY A 56 5.75 8.13 -2.76
C GLY A 56 4.62 9.16 -2.77
N VAL A 57 4.25 9.72 -3.91
CA VAL A 57 3.22 10.78 -3.94
C VAL A 57 1.82 10.23 -3.69
N ARG A 58 1.44 9.20 -4.43
CA ARG A 58 0.11 8.59 -4.28
C ARG A 58 -0.05 7.95 -2.91
N SER A 59 1.02 7.31 -2.43
CA SER A 59 0.97 6.64 -1.13
C SER A 59 0.86 7.64 0.01
N ALA A 60 1.51 8.80 -0.09
CA ALA A 60 1.38 9.85 0.91
C ALA A 60 -0.07 10.33 0.99
N ARG A 61 -0.71 10.52 -0.16
CA ARG A 61 -2.10 10.94 -0.22
C ARG A 61 -3.04 9.87 0.32
N ALA A 62 -2.74 8.60 0.00
CA ALA A 62 -3.53 7.48 0.48
C ALA A 62 -3.44 7.36 2.00
N CYS A 63 -2.25 7.52 2.56
CA CYS A 63 -2.07 7.49 4.02
C CYS A 63 -2.89 8.58 4.70
N LYS A 64 -2.87 9.79 4.13
CA LYS A 64 -3.65 10.88 4.71
C LYS A 64 -5.14 10.59 4.67
N LYS A 65 -5.63 10.07 3.54
CA LYS A 65 -7.04 9.72 3.41
C LYS A 65 -7.42 8.63 4.40
N MET A 66 -6.60 7.58 4.50
CA MET A 66 -6.86 6.48 5.41
C MET A 66 -6.88 6.97 6.87
N SER A 67 -5.96 7.85 7.23
CA SER A 67 -5.95 8.43 8.56
C SER A 67 -7.25 9.16 8.84
N ASN A 68 -7.77 9.92 7.87
CA ASN A 68 -9.03 10.62 8.02
C ASN A 68 -10.23 9.68 8.10
N MET A 69 -10.06 8.45 7.62
CA MET A 69 -11.11 7.43 7.67
C MET A 69 -11.07 6.58 8.94
N GLY A 70 -10.17 6.90 9.85
CA GLY A 70 -10.10 6.20 11.12
C GLY A 70 -9.04 5.11 11.22
N PHE A 71 -8.15 5.02 10.25
CA PHE A 71 -7.04 4.07 10.32
C PHE A 71 -6.01 4.60 11.31
N ASN A 72 -5.66 3.78 12.28
CA ASN A 72 -4.76 4.21 13.36
C ASN A 72 -3.30 4.22 12.97
N PHE A 73 -2.91 3.32 12.10
CA PHE A 73 -1.49 3.14 11.79
C PHE A 73 -1.29 3.02 10.29
N THR A 74 -0.86 4.09 9.65
CA THR A 74 -0.49 4.08 8.24
C THR A 74 0.90 4.66 8.11
N VAL A 75 1.74 3.98 7.34
CA VAL A 75 3.12 4.40 7.11
C VAL A 75 3.32 4.49 5.59
N ASP A 76 3.81 5.64 5.14
CA ASP A 76 4.15 5.84 3.74
C ASP A 76 5.53 5.23 3.51
N LEU A 77 5.60 4.15 2.76
CA LEU A 77 6.85 3.45 2.50
C LEU A 77 7.58 4.12 1.34
N ALA A 78 8.18 5.26 1.61
CA ALA A 78 8.95 6.01 0.61
C ALA A 78 10.37 5.46 0.55
N PRO A 79 11.00 5.47 -0.59
CA PRO A 79 10.54 5.98 -1.88
C PRO A 79 9.65 5.02 -2.67
N GLY A 80 9.04 4.04 -2.04
CA GLY A 80 8.08 3.17 -2.67
C GLY A 80 8.73 2.06 -3.50
N PHE A 81 7.98 1.59 -4.50
CA PHE A 81 8.43 0.45 -5.29
C PHE A 81 9.70 0.73 -6.07
N ASN A 82 9.89 1.96 -6.52
CA ASN A 82 11.12 2.30 -7.26
C ASN A 82 12.35 2.10 -6.38
N GLY A 83 12.28 2.51 -5.13
CA GLY A 83 13.38 2.30 -4.19
C GLY A 83 13.56 0.83 -3.83
N TRP A 84 12.45 0.10 -3.68
CA TRP A 84 12.50 -1.32 -3.39
C TRP A 84 13.20 -2.08 -4.50
N LYS A 85 12.81 -1.78 -5.74
CA LYS A 85 13.37 -2.43 -6.92
C LYS A 85 14.85 -2.07 -7.08
N ALA A 86 15.19 -0.81 -6.89
CA ALA A 86 16.57 -0.36 -7.03
C ALA A 86 17.48 -1.01 -6.00
N GLY A 87 16.94 -1.37 -4.84
CA GLY A 87 17.68 -2.07 -3.79
C GLY A 87 17.88 -3.56 -4.05
N GLY A 88 17.36 -4.07 -5.16
CA GLY A 88 17.52 -5.49 -5.51
C GLY A 88 16.70 -6.44 -4.65
N LYS A 89 15.63 -5.95 -4.02
CA LYS A 89 14.82 -6.78 -3.14
C LYS A 89 13.81 -7.62 -3.93
N ALA A 90 13.23 -8.61 -3.26
CA ALA A 90 12.31 -9.54 -3.92
C ALA A 90 11.10 -8.88 -4.53
N ILE A 91 10.73 -9.31 -5.73
CA ILE A 91 9.58 -8.80 -6.47
C ILE A 91 8.76 -9.99 -6.94
N LYS A 92 7.45 -9.88 -6.81
CA LYS A 92 6.52 -10.87 -7.32
C LYS A 92 5.79 -10.32 -8.53
N LYS A 93 5.55 -11.16 -9.52
CA LYS A 93 4.77 -10.75 -10.70
C LYS A 93 3.46 -11.48 -10.82
#